data_ce7138020c29417e36f3f4f76c4829b0
#
_entry.id   ce7138020c29417e36f3f4f76c4829b0
#
_cell.length_a   1.000
_cell.length_b   1.000
_cell.length_c   1.000
_cell.angle_alpha   90.00
_cell.angle_beta   90.00
_cell.angle_gamma   90.00
#
_symmetry.space_group_name_H-M   'P 1'
#
loop_
_entity.id
_entity.type
_entity.pdbx_description
1 polymer ?
#
loop_
_entity_poly.entity_id
_entity_poly.type
_entity_poly.pdbx_seq_one_letter_code
_entity_poly.pdbx_strand_id
1 'polypeptide(L)'
;EVDEYFVRGQYHAGEIDGVPVPAYTDEDNVAPDSNTETFVAGKLLIDNFRWAGVPFYIRTGKRMKEKSTKIVVQFKDIPMNLYYGNENNMNPNLLVIHIQPDEGITLYLNAKKLGGAAHAQPIKLDYCSNCNDELNTP
;
A
#
# COMPACT_ATOMS: atom_id res chain seq x y z
N GLU A 1 -15.20 5.08 18.36
CA GLU A 1 -16.31 4.42 17.84
C GLU A 1 -16.15 4.32 16.33
N VAL A 2 -17.15 3.81 15.56
CA VAL A 2 -16.88 3.42 14.16
C VAL A 2 -16.35 4.59 13.32
N ASP A 3 -16.92 5.76 13.45
CA ASP A 3 -16.56 6.94 12.65
C ASP A 3 -15.16 7.52 12.95
N GLU A 4 -14.54 7.09 14.05
CA GLU A 4 -13.16 7.46 14.39
C GLU A 4 -12.12 6.63 13.61
N TYR A 5 -12.50 5.42 13.24
CA TYR A 5 -11.61 4.44 12.61
C TYR A 5 -11.93 4.16 11.15
N PHE A 6 -13.04 4.69 10.64
CA PHE A 6 -13.50 4.45 9.26
C PHE A 6 -13.83 5.75 8.53
N VAL A 7 -13.36 5.84 7.30
CA VAL A 7 -13.73 6.87 6.33
C VAL A 7 -14.47 6.19 5.18
N ARG A 8 -15.62 6.75 4.81
CA ARG A 8 -16.44 6.27 3.70
C ARG A 8 -16.66 7.41 2.73
N GLY A 9 -16.81 7.09 1.47
CA GLY A 9 -17.08 8.11 0.44
C GLY A 9 -17.72 7.53 -0.79
N GLN A 10 -18.29 8.42 -1.58
CA GLN A 10 -18.80 8.12 -2.91
C GLN A 10 -18.06 9.03 -3.89
N TYR A 11 -17.64 8.51 -5.04
CA TYR A 11 -16.96 9.35 -6.02
C TYR A 11 -17.95 10.28 -6.74
N HIS A 12 -17.51 11.48 -6.95
CA HIS A 12 -18.17 12.48 -7.78
C HIS A 12 -17.58 12.51 -9.18
N ALA A 13 -18.22 13.27 -10.08
CA ALA A 13 -17.66 13.55 -11.40
C ALA A 13 -16.26 14.15 -11.27
N GLY A 14 -15.35 13.74 -12.14
CA GLY A 14 -13.96 14.16 -12.12
C GLY A 14 -13.22 13.79 -13.38
N GLU A 15 -11.92 13.62 -13.28
CA GLU A 15 -11.03 13.27 -14.38
C GLU A 15 -10.02 12.21 -13.91
N ILE A 16 -9.80 11.20 -14.73
CA ILE A 16 -8.77 10.18 -14.52
C ILE A 16 -7.89 10.14 -15.78
N ASP A 17 -6.61 10.44 -15.64
CA ASP A 17 -5.62 10.48 -16.70
C ASP A 17 -6.06 11.34 -17.92
N GLY A 18 -6.70 12.50 -17.64
CA GLY A 18 -7.21 13.42 -18.67
C GLY A 18 -8.56 13.03 -19.26
N VAL A 19 -9.17 11.94 -18.81
CA VAL A 19 -10.49 11.49 -19.30
C VAL A 19 -11.58 11.82 -18.29
N PRO A 20 -12.62 12.60 -18.66
CA PRO A 20 -13.74 12.89 -17.79
C PRO A 20 -14.46 11.59 -17.37
N VAL A 21 -14.82 11.52 -16.10
CA VAL A 21 -15.59 10.40 -15.55
C VAL A 21 -16.84 10.94 -14.83
N PRO A 22 -18.01 10.26 -15.00
CA PRO A 22 -19.24 10.69 -14.34
C PRO A 22 -19.17 10.46 -12.82
N ALA A 23 -20.09 11.10 -12.09
CA ALA A 23 -20.35 10.76 -10.69
C ALA A 23 -20.96 9.35 -10.60
N TYR A 24 -20.90 8.74 -9.42
CA TYR A 24 -21.50 7.43 -9.21
C TYR A 24 -23.02 7.42 -9.47
N THR A 25 -23.69 8.48 -9.08
CA THR A 25 -25.14 8.65 -9.31
C THR A 25 -25.52 8.88 -10.77
N ASP A 26 -24.55 9.20 -11.62
CA ASP A 26 -24.74 9.38 -13.07
C ASP A 26 -24.40 8.10 -13.87
N GLU A 27 -23.98 7.03 -13.19
CA GLU A 27 -23.70 5.75 -13.84
C GLU A 27 -24.98 5.01 -14.21
N ASP A 28 -24.90 4.21 -15.26
CA ASP A 28 -26.02 3.39 -15.71
C ASP A 28 -26.51 2.44 -14.60
N ASN A 29 -27.83 2.38 -14.43
CA ASN A 29 -28.52 1.56 -13.44
C ASN A 29 -28.25 1.93 -11.97
N VAL A 30 -27.79 3.14 -11.71
CA VAL A 30 -27.67 3.71 -10.37
C VAL A 30 -28.84 4.68 -10.11
N ALA A 31 -29.46 4.58 -8.93
CA ALA A 31 -30.48 5.53 -8.54
C ALA A 31 -29.86 6.93 -8.30
N PRO A 32 -30.47 8.02 -8.79
CA PRO A 32 -29.92 9.37 -8.66
C PRO A 32 -29.69 9.84 -7.23
N ASP A 33 -30.41 9.26 -6.29
CA ASP A 33 -30.33 9.53 -4.84
C ASP A 33 -29.56 8.44 -4.07
N SER A 34 -28.79 7.61 -4.76
CA SER A 34 -28.04 6.53 -4.14
C SER A 34 -26.98 7.05 -3.16
N ASN A 35 -27.02 6.54 -1.95
CA ASN A 35 -26.04 6.80 -0.89
C ASN A 35 -25.04 5.63 -0.73
N THR A 36 -24.89 4.78 -1.74
CA THR A 36 -23.97 3.65 -1.69
C THR A 36 -22.52 4.14 -1.66
N GLU A 37 -21.77 3.72 -0.68
CA GLU A 37 -20.35 4.04 -0.58
C GLU A 37 -19.57 3.30 -1.68
N THR A 38 -18.71 4.04 -2.37
CA THR A 38 -17.81 3.51 -3.41
C THR A 38 -16.36 3.48 -2.96
N PHE A 39 -16.09 4.00 -1.77
CA PHE A 39 -14.78 4.00 -1.12
C PHE A 39 -14.93 3.78 0.38
N VAL A 40 -14.06 2.94 0.92
CA VAL A 40 -13.92 2.73 2.35
C VAL A 40 -12.45 2.64 2.71
N ALA A 41 -12.05 3.35 3.76
CA ALA A 41 -10.76 3.17 4.41
C ALA A 41 -10.99 3.01 5.92
N GLY A 42 -10.24 2.12 6.56
CA GLY A 42 -10.41 1.89 7.98
C GLY A 42 -9.17 1.34 8.66
N LYS A 43 -9.13 1.52 9.97
CA LYS A 43 -8.13 0.95 10.86
C LYS A 43 -8.81 -0.10 11.75
N LEU A 44 -8.30 -1.31 11.72
CA LEU A 44 -8.76 -2.42 12.56
C LEU A 44 -7.70 -2.75 13.60
N LEU A 45 -8.14 -3.10 14.78
CA LEU A 45 -7.31 -3.62 15.86
C LEU A 45 -7.83 -5.01 16.24
N ILE A 46 -6.92 -5.97 16.37
CA ILE A 46 -7.24 -7.34 16.75
C ILE A 46 -6.57 -7.62 18.08
N ASP A 47 -7.40 -7.72 19.12
CA ASP A 47 -6.91 -7.85 20.49
C ASP A 47 -6.76 -9.34 20.89
N ASN A 48 -5.67 -9.93 20.41
CA ASN A 48 -5.27 -11.30 20.77
C ASN A 48 -3.73 -11.37 20.94
N PHE A 49 -3.23 -12.51 21.40
CA PHE A 49 -1.78 -12.69 21.67
C PHE A 49 -0.88 -12.45 20.46
N ARG A 50 -1.36 -12.67 19.25
CA ARG A 50 -0.57 -12.51 18.03
C ARG A 50 -0.56 -11.07 17.52
N TRP A 51 -1.70 -10.38 17.60
CA TRP A 51 -1.93 -9.14 16.90
C TRP A 51 -2.17 -7.93 17.79
N ALA A 52 -2.20 -8.11 19.13
CA ALA A 52 -2.36 -6.99 20.05
C ALA A 52 -1.32 -5.90 19.78
N GLY A 53 -1.80 -4.66 19.63
CA GLY A 53 -0.97 -3.49 19.32
C GLY A 53 -0.51 -3.36 17.86
N VAL A 54 -0.93 -4.27 16.96
CA VAL A 54 -0.67 -4.17 15.53
C VAL A 54 -1.88 -3.56 14.82
N PRO A 55 -1.77 -2.38 14.21
CA PRO A 55 -2.87 -1.80 13.43
C PRO A 55 -2.95 -2.44 12.05
N PHE A 56 -4.17 -2.73 11.60
CA PHE A 56 -4.47 -3.18 10.25
C PHE A 56 -5.20 -2.05 9.52
N TYR A 57 -4.61 -1.53 8.47
CA TYR A 57 -5.22 -0.53 7.62
C TYR A 57 -5.78 -1.20 6.37
N ILE A 58 -7.07 -0.99 6.12
CA ILE A 58 -7.77 -1.50 4.94
C ILE A 58 -8.21 -0.31 4.11
N ARG A 59 -8.03 -0.39 2.81
CA ARG A 59 -8.54 0.58 1.86
C ARG A 59 -9.04 -0.14 0.61
N THR A 60 -10.27 0.15 0.23
CA THR A 60 -10.86 -0.35 -1.00
C THR A 60 -11.78 0.71 -1.62
N GLY A 61 -11.91 0.71 -2.93
CA GLY A 61 -12.78 1.65 -3.62
C GLY A 61 -12.87 1.37 -5.11
N LYS A 62 -13.92 1.91 -5.71
CA LYS A 62 -14.07 2.01 -7.17
C LYS A 62 -13.35 3.24 -7.68
N ARG A 63 -12.98 3.25 -8.94
CA ARG A 63 -12.31 4.37 -9.64
C ARG A 63 -11.07 4.89 -8.89
N MET A 64 -10.32 3.97 -8.29
CA MET A 64 -9.01 4.27 -7.76
C MET A 64 -8.01 4.51 -8.90
N LYS A 65 -6.95 5.28 -8.64
CA LYS A 65 -5.89 5.58 -9.63
C LYS A 65 -5.32 4.32 -10.29
N GLU A 66 -5.21 3.24 -9.54
CA GLU A 66 -4.70 1.96 -10.02
C GLU A 66 -5.66 0.84 -9.62
N LYS A 67 -5.93 -0.07 -10.57
CA LYS A 67 -6.64 -1.31 -10.28
C LYS A 67 -5.63 -2.33 -9.76
N SER A 68 -5.42 -2.36 -8.46
CA SER A 68 -4.46 -3.26 -7.83
C SER A 68 -4.97 -3.78 -6.50
N THR A 69 -4.57 -4.99 -6.16
CA THR A 69 -4.76 -5.57 -4.82
C THR A 69 -3.39 -5.94 -4.28
N LYS A 70 -3.04 -5.40 -3.13
CA LYS A 70 -1.75 -5.65 -2.47
C LYS A 70 -1.88 -5.65 -0.97
N ILE A 71 -1.03 -6.42 -0.31
CA ILE A 71 -0.84 -6.40 1.14
C ILE A 71 0.54 -5.79 1.41
N VAL A 72 0.58 -4.79 2.29
CA VAL A 72 1.83 -4.15 2.70
C VAL A 72 2.04 -4.44 4.18
N VAL A 73 3.14 -5.10 4.52
CA VAL A 73 3.57 -5.33 5.90
C VAL A 73 4.74 -4.39 6.18
N GLN A 74 4.52 -3.45 7.08
CA GLN A 74 5.60 -2.60 7.58
C GLN A 74 6.19 -3.25 8.83
N PHE A 75 7.49 -3.51 8.79
CA PHE A 75 8.21 -4.01 9.95
C PHE A 75 8.42 -2.90 10.98
N LYS A 76 8.48 -3.27 12.24
CA LYS A 76 8.79 -2.33 13.32
C LYS A 76 10.19 -1.77 13.16
N ASP A 77 10.36 -0.54 13.60
CA ASP A 77 11.66 0.10 13.61
C ASP A 77 12.63 -0.63 14.56
N ILE A 78 13.90 -0.62 14.19
CA ILE A 78 14.96 -1.20 15.02
C ILE A 78 15.20 -0.25 16.20
N PRO A 79 15.06 -0.71 17.46
CA PRO A 79 15.15 0.16 18.63
C PRO A 79 16.55 0.75 18.88
N MET A 80 17.58 0.18 18.26
CA MET A 80 18.96 0.66 18.37
C MET A 80 19.70 0.52 17.05
N ASN A 81 20.27 1.61 16.60
CA ASN A 81 21.05 1.68 15.38
C ASN A 81 22.55 1.70 15.69
N LEU A 82 23.18 0.53 15.73
CA LEU A 82 24.60 0.38 16.02
C LEU A 82 25.53 0.86 14.87
N TYR A 83 24.99 0.99 13.65
CA TYR A 83 25.79 1.19 12.44
C TYR A 83 25.53 2.52 11.74
N TYR A 84 24.54 3.26 12.19
CA TYR A 84 24.11 4.49 11.51
C TYR A 84 24.15 5.63 12.49
N GLY A 85 24.98 6.62 12.23
CA GLY A 85 25.03 7.82 13.05
C GLY A 85 23.63 8.45 13.23
N ASN A 86 23.51 9.58 13.87
CA ASN A 86 22.25 10.23 14.25
C ASN A 86 21.26 10.59 13.11
N GLU A 87 21.39 10.01 11.93
CA GLU A 87 20.45 10.20 10.84
C GLU A 87 19.25 9.25 11.01
N ASN A 88 18.26 9.74 11.77
CA ASN A 88 16.99 9.06 12.03
C ASN A 88 16.06 8.97 10.80
N ASN A 89 16.58 8.97 9.59
CA ASN A 89 15.82 9.03 8.34
C ASN A 89 15.89 7.73 7.53
N MET A 90 15.92 6.58 8.16
CA MET A 90 15.76 5.32 7.43
C MET A 90 14.28 5.07 7.12
N ASN A 91 14.01 4.74 5.87
CA ASN A 91 12.70 4.23 5.52
C ASN A 91 12.42 2.90 6.24
N PRO A 92 11.20 2.63 6.70
CA PRO A 92 10.87 1.36 7.30
C PRO A 92 11.10 0.22 6.30
N ASN A 93 11.48 -0.95 6.79
CA ASN A 93 11.49 -2.15 5.97
C ASN A 93 10.05 -2.55 5.64
N LEU A 94 9.80 -2.92 4.39
CA LEU A 94 8.46 -3.28 3.90
C LEU A 94 8.49 -4.61 3.16
N LEU A 95 7.48 -5.42 3.40
CA LEU A 95 7.12 -6.54 2.55
C LEU A 95 5.83 -6.20 1.81
N VAL A 96 5.86 -6.20 0.50
CA VAL A 96 4.68 -5.98 -0.35
C VAL A 96 4.35 -7.28 -1.07
N ILE A 97 3.14 -7.78 -0.85
CA ILE A 97 2.60 -8.95 -1.53
C ILE A 97 1.61 -8.43 -2.57
N HIS A 98 1.92 -8.60 -3.83
CA HIS A 98 1.07 -8.24 -4.97
C HIS A 98 0.15 -9.42 -5.28
N ILE A 99 -1.17 -9.15 -5.35
CA ILE A 99 -2.19 -10.18 -5.60
C ILE A 99 -2.78 -10.01 -7.00
N GLN A 100 -3.01 -8.76 -7.42
CA GLN A 100 -3.56 -8.39 -8.73
C GLN A 100 -3.11 -6.99 -9.14
N PRO A 101 -2.91 -6.71 -10.47
CA PRO A 101 -2.99 -7.64 -11.61
C PRO A 101 -1.81 -8.59 -11.67
N ASP A 102 -0.64 -8.18 -11.20
CA ASP A 102 0.60 -8.95 -11.24
C ASP A 102 0.82 -9.62 -9.89
N GLU A 103 1.10 -10.92 -9.91
CA GLU A 103 1.38 -11.67 -8.69
C GLU A 103 2.86 -11.64 -8.36
N GLY A 104 3.20 -11.30 -7.13
CA GLY A 104 4.60 -11.24 -6.74
C GLY A 104 4.84 -10.75 -5.34
N ILE A 105 6.11 -10.65 -4.99
CA ILE A 105 6.58 -10.18 -3.69
C ILE A 105 7.70 -9.18 -3.91
N THR A 106 7.58 -8.02 -3.25
CA THR A 106 8.65 -7.03 -3.17
C THR A 106 9.07 -6.85 -1.72
N LEU A 107 10.36 -6.95 -1.47
CA LEU A 107 10.94 -6.71 -0.14
C LEU A 107 11.85 -5.47 -0.20
N TYR A 108 11.53 -4.47 0.58
CA TYR A 108 12.34 -3.28 0.79
C TYR A 108 13.09 -3.40 2.11
N LEU A 109 14.40 -3.34 2.06
CA LEU A 109 15.28 -3.46 3.22
C LEU A 109 16.30 -2.34 3.25
N ASN A 110 16.81 -2.04 4.42
CA ASN A 110 17.99 -1.22 4.58
C ASN A 110 19.21 -2.12 4.76
N ALA A 111 20.22 -1.96 3.92
CA ALA A 111 21.47 -2.71 3.98
C ALA A 111 22.66 -1.79 4.17
N LYS A 112 23.72 -2.30 4.78
CA LYS A 112 24.98 -1.57 4.90
C LYS A 112 25.63 -1.40 3.53
N LYS A 113 26.02 -0.19 3.19
CA LYS A 113 26.81 0.08 1.99
C LYS A 113 28.21 -0.54 2.14
N LEU A 114 28.66 -1.28 1.12
CA LEU A 114 29.99 -1.87 1.09
C LEU A 114 31.06 -0.79 0.87
N GLY A 115 32.21 -0.94 1.55
CA GLY A 115 33.43 -0.15 1.26
C GLY A 115 33.51 1.24 1.87
N GLY A 116 32.75 1.59 2.88
CA GLY A 116 32.77 2.93 3.47
C GLY A 116 32.34 3.00 4.94
N ALA A 117 32.20 4.22 5.44
CA ALA A 117 31.59 4.50 6.72
C ALA A 117 30.22 3.79 6.84
N ALA A 118 29.77 3.59 8.07
CA ALA A 118 28.53 2.86 8.36
C ALA A 118 27.29 3.64 7.89
N HIS A 119 27.02 3.62 6.59
CA HIS A 119 25.79 4.17 5.98
C HIS A 119 24.88 3.06 5.51
N ALA A 120 23.57 3.21 5.80
CA ALA A 120 22.54 2.36 5.21
C ALA A 120 22.17 2.85 3.81
N GLN A 121 21.86 1.91 2.95
CA GLN A 121 21.22 2.18 1.66
C GLN A 121 19.99 1.30 1.51
N PRO A 122 18.90 1.81 0.92
CA PRO A 122 17.75 0.99 0.61
C PRO A 122 18.10 0.00 -0.50
N ILE A 123 17.67 -1.23 -0.31
CA ILE A 123 17.70 -2.28 -1.35
C ILE A 123 16.29 -2.76 -1.61
N LYS A 124 16.03 -3.17 -2.84
CA LYS A 124 14.77 -3.72 -3.29
C LYS A 124 15.01 -5.10 -3.87
N LEU A 125 14.29 -6.08 -3.38
CA LEU A 125 14.27 -7.44 -3.91
C LEU A 125 12.87 -7.71 -4.45
N ASP A 126 12.78 -7.99 -5.74
CA ASP A 126 11.52 -8.30 -6.42
C ASP A 126 11.49 -9.74 -6.88
N TYR A 127 10.37 -10.40 -6.62
CA TYR A 127 9.98 -11.65 -7.24
C TYR A 127 8.59 -11.48 -7.87
N CYS A 128 8.47 -11.77 -9.15
CA CYS A 128 7.21 -11.78 -9.87
C CYS A 128 6.97 -13.15 -10.48
N SER A 129 5.77 -13.72 -10.27
CA SER A 129 5.43 -15.04 -10.77
C SER A 129 4.81 -15.02 -12.18
N ASN A 130 4.18 -13.91 -12.54
CA ASN A 130 3.45 -13.75 -13.81
C ASN A 130 3.77 -12.45 -14.55
N CYS A 131 4.86 -11.78 -14.22
CA CYS A 131 5.31 -10.66 -15.04
C CYS A 131 5.85 -11.22 -16.35
N ASN A 132 5.44 -10.63 -17.48
CA ASN A 132 6.09 -10.90 -18.75
C ASN A 132 7.54 -10.43 -18.61
N ASP A 133 8.41 -11.36 -18.23
CA ASP A 133 9.83 -11.19 -18.33
C ASP A 133 10.17 -11.06 -19.82
N GLU A 134 10.23 -9.83 -20.31
CA GLU A 134 11.23 -9.54 -21.31
C GLU A 134 12.59 -9.71 -20.59
N LEU A 135 12.98 -10.94 -20.40
CA LEU A 135 14.35 -11.30 -20.09
C LEU A 135 15.19 -10.71 -21.20
N ASN A 136 15.83 -9.59 -20.92
CA ASN A 136 16.98 -9.16 -21.66
C ASN A 136 18.02 -10.29 -21.55
N THR A 137 17.95 -11.22 -22.47
CA THR A 137 19.05 -12.14 -22.77
C THR A 137 20.18 -11.31 -23.37
N PRO A 138 21.42 -11.46 -22.88
CA PRO A 138 22.58 -10.70 -23.32
C PRO A 138 22.90 -10.94 -24.79
#